data_0a12ef2e4153c0e64e5e152b038b66ce
#
_entry.id   0a12ef2e4153c0e64e5e152b038b66ce
#
_cell.length_a   1.000
_cell.length_b   1.000
_cell.length_c   1.000
_cell.angle_alpha   90.00
_cell.angle_beta   90.00
_cell.angle_gamma   90.00
#
_symmetry.space_group_name_H-M   'P 1'
#
loop_
_entity.id
_entity.type
_entity.pdbx_description
1 polymer ?
#
loop_
_entity_poly.entity_id
_entity_poly.type
_entity_poly.pdbx_seq_one_letter_code
_entity_poly.pdbx_strand_id
1 'polypeptide(L)'
;MKRVGLIRYGDQHDNPQNQSPNVTRAIHLVRNPFANVVARMNHFAKMKQARQRQQKFRNTAVATSPQGYDTRQDFVRWCRKQDERWILPEENNEDDVTKIYQSQFANLPCRSEWHKYITWHNQVLKVSQQESLATMRLYYESYETDFTKTNDEILAFLKLVPVYDPIPFSPGRNYYDFYTAEERTLAKQFVMRHATTECWDIIHHYFE
;
A
#
# COMPACT_ATOMS: atom_id res chain seq x y z
N MET A 1 -5.23 -1.40 5.48
CA MET A 1 -3.84 -0.97 5.63
C MET A 1 -3.81 0.07 6.73
N LYS A 2 -3.38 -0.29 7.93
CA LYS A 2 -2.97 0.75 8.88
C LYS A 2 -1.84 1.49 8.18
N ARG A 3 -1.96 2.79 8.02
CA ARG A 3 -0.88 3.63 7.55
C ARG A 3 0.33 3.29 8.43
N VAL A 4 1.36 2.69 7.85
CA VAL A 4 2.70 2.86 8.37
C VAL A 4 3.01 4.31 7.98
N GLY A 5 2.30 5.21 8.62
CA GLY A 5 2.64 6.59 8.62
C GLY A 5 3.86 6.69 9.50
N LEU A 6 4.77 7.58 9.21
CA LEU A 6 5.50 8.27 10.24
C LEU A 6 4.54 8.41 11.42
N ILE A 7 4.84 7.73 12.53
CA ILE A 7 4.09 7.91 13.75
C ILE A 7 4.30 9.39 14.11
N ARG A 8 3.38 10.25 13.68
CA ARG A 8 3.20 11.52 14.34
C ARG A 8 2.60 11.15 15.68
N TYR A 9 3.43 10.99 16.64
CA TYR A 9 3.01 11.04 18.03
C TYR A 9 2.50 12.45 18.28
N GLY A 10 1.16 12.54 18.46
CA GLY A 10 0.50 13.67 19.08
C GLY A 10 0.13 14.81 18.15
N ASP A 11 -1.18 14.94 17.89
CA ASP A 11 -1.83 16.24 17.89
C ASP A 11 -1.68 16.83 19.31
N GLN A 12 -0.52 17.35 19.61
CA GLN A 12 -0.34 18.23 20.75
C GLN A 12 -0.21 19.64 20.20
N HIS A 13 -1.21 20.45 20.53
CA HIS A 13 -1.24 21.88 20.39
C HIS A 13 0.14 22.51 20.57
N ASP A 14 0.47 23.46 19.73
CA ASP A 14 1.66 24.29 19.67
C ASP A 14 2.17 24.74 21.06
N ASN A 15 2.93 23.88 21.69
CA ASN A 15 3.79 24.26 22.79
C ASN A 15 5.24 24.26 22.27
N PRO A 16 5.90 25.41 22.15
CA PRO A 16 7.25 25.52 21.59
C PRO A 16 8.33 24.74 22.36
N GLN A 17 7.98 24.08 23.46
CA GLN A 17 8.88 23.21 24.21
C GLN A 17 8.81 21.72 23.84
N ASN A 18 7.87 21.31 22.99
CA ASN A 18 7.81 19.93 22.47
C ASN A 18 8.61 19.82 21.17
N GLN A 19 9.92 19.69 21.29
CA GLN A 19 10.72 19.18 20.20
C GLN A 19 10.18 17.78 19.86
N SER A 20 9.64 17.61 18.68
CA SER A 20 9.26 16.29 18.16
C SER A 20 10.46 15.36 18.32
N PRO A 21 10.32 14.17 18.92
CA PRO A 21 11.45 13.28 19.08
C PRO A 21 12.08 13.03 17.70
N ASN A 22 13.38 13.28 17.58
CA ASN A 22 14.09 13.07 16.34
C ASN A 22 13.95 11.60 15.93
N VAL A 23 13.32 11.34 14.79
CA VAL A 23 13.28 10.01 14.21
C VAL A 23 14.67 9.66 13.73
N THR A 24 15.29 8.66 14.33
CA THR A 24 16.65 8.23 13.98
C THR A 24 16.68 6.94 13.18
N ARG A 25 15.56 6.20 13.16
CA ARG A 25 15.41 4.92 12.45
C ARG A 25 14.06 4.82 11.79
N ALA A 26 14.02 4.21 10.61
CA ALA A 26 12.80 3.95 9.86
C ALA A 26 12.77 2.51 9.38
N ILE A 27 11.57 1.92 9.31
CA ILE A 27 11.35 0.63 8.64
C ILE A 27 10.59 0.92 7.36
N HIS A 28 11.19 0.61 6.22
CA HIS A 28 10.59 0.66 4.91
C HIS A 28 9.93 -0.68 4.59
N LEU A 29 8.64 -0.80 4.87
CA LEU A 29 7.87 -2.03 4.59
C LEU A 29 7.53 -2.09 3.10
N VAL A 30 8.03 -3.11 2.43
CA VAL A 30 7.74 -3.45 1.02
C VAL A 30 6.81 -4.67 1.00
N ARG A 31 5.85 -4.69 0.13
CA ARG A 31 4.93 -5.80 -0.07
C ARG A 31 4.73 -6.03 -1.57
N ASN A 32 4.51 -7.28 -1.98
CA ASN A 32 4.10 -7.60 -3.34
C ASN A 32 3.03 -6.61 -3.83
N PRO A 33 3.29 -5.84 -4.90
CA PRO A 33 2.40 -4.77 -5.34
C PRO A 33 1.03 -5.27 -5.79
N PHE A 34 0.95 -6.44 -6.43
CA PHE A 34 -0.32 -7.06 -6.82
C PHE A 34 -1.17 -7.38 -5.59
N ALA A 35 -0.57 -8.02 -4.60
CA ALA A 35 -1.23 -8.32 -3.33
C ALA A 35 -1.60 -7.05 -2.56
N ASN A 36 -0.79 -6.01 -2.62
CA ASN A 36 -1.04 -4.74 -1.95
C ASN A 36 -2.29 -4.04 -2.50
N VAL A 37 -2.45 -3.96 -3.83
CA VAL A 37 -3.62 -3.32 -4.47
C VAL A 37 -4.91 -4.06 -4.09
N VAL A 38 -4.93 -5.39 -4.17
CA VAL A 38 -6.12 -6.18 -3.79
C VAL A 38 -6.40 -6.08 -2.28
N ALA A 39 -5.38 -6.09 -1.44
CA ALA A 39 -5.55 -5.91 0.00
C ALA A 39 -6.16 -4.54 0.35
N ARG A 40 -5.86 -3.49 -0.42
CA ARG A 40 -6.51 -2.17 -0.26
C ARG A 40 -8.01 -2.25 -0.56
N MET A 41 -8.41 -2.92 -1.63
CA MET A 41 -9.83 -3.17 -1.91
C MET A 41 -10.52 -3.84 -0.72
N ASN A 42 -9.95 -4.91 -0.20
CA ASN A 42 -10.50 -5.64 0.95
C ASN A 42 -10.57 -4.77 2.21
N HIS A 43 -9.57 -3.91 2.43
CA HIS A 43 -9.59 -2.95 3.53
C HIS A 43 -10.75 -1.95 3.40
N PHE A 44 -10.96 -1.37 2.21
CA PHE A 44 -12.08 -0.45 1.96
C PHE A 44 -13.43 -1.14 2.16
N ALA A 45 -13.57 -2.39 1.73
CA ALA A 45 -14.78 -3.17 1.96
C ALA A 45 -15.08 -3.34 3.45
N LYS A 46 -14.09 -3.75 4.25
CA LYS A 46 -14.20 -3.89 5.71
C LYS A 46 -14.54 -2.56 6.39
N MET A 47 -13.91 -1.47 5.99
CA MET A 47 -14.20 -0.13 6.52
C MET A 47 -15.64 0.31 6.23
N LYS A 48 -16.13 0.06 5.01
CA LYS A 48 -17.51 0.36 4.62
C LYS A 48 -18.50 -0.45 5.47
N GLN A 49 -18.24 -1.75 5.64
CA GLN A 49 -19.07 -2.63 6.49
C GLN A 49 -19.09 -2.15 7.94
N ALA A 50 -17.95 -1.78 8.51
CA ALA A 50 -17.87 -1.27 9.88
C ALA A 50 -18.69 0.01 10.06
N ARG A 51 -18.60 0.96 9.11
CA ARG A 51 -19.40 2.20 9.11
C ARG A 51 -20.90 1.90 9.01
N GLN A 52 -21.30 0.97 8.14
CA GLN A 52 -22.71 0.57 8.00
C GLN A 52 -23.23 -0.09 9.27
N ARG A 53 -22.44 -0.93 9.96
CA ARG A 53 -22.81 -1.51 11.27
C ARG A 53 -23.01 -0.42 12.31
N GLN A 54 -22.13 0.57 12.42
CA GLN A 54 -22.28 1.69 13.34
C GLN A 54 -23.54 2.53 13.06
N GLN A 55 -23.88 2.75 11.78
CA GLN A 55 -25.11 3.46 11.40
C GLN A 55 -26.37 2.65 11.73
N LYS A 56 -26.33 1.31 11.59
CA LYS A 56 -27.47 0.43 11.95
C LYS A 56 -27.74 0.40 13.45
N PHE A 57 -26.73 0.48 14.29
CA PHE A 57 -26.93 0.63 15.73
C PHE A 57 -27.64 1.94 16.10
N ARG A 58 -27.61 2.94 15.22
CA ARG A 58 -28.35 4.20 15.40
C ARG A 58 -29.75 4.18 14.78
N ASN A 59 -30.00 3.34 13.78
CA ASN A 59 -31.29 3.25 13.06
C ASN A 59 -31.70 1.78 12.98
N THR A 60 -32.79 1.40 13.59
CA THR A 60 -33.38 0.04 13.64
C THR A 60 -33.86 -0.48 12.28
N ALA A 61 -33.03 -0.57 11.27
CA ALA A 61 -33.40 -1.03 9.94
C ALA A 61 -32.64 -2.30 9.51
N VAL A 62 -33.38 -3.17 8.83
CA VAL A 62 -33.07 -4.52 8.34
C VAL A 62 -31.69 -4.65 7.69
N ALA A 63 -30.98 -5.70 8.09
CA ALA A 63 -29.64 -6.02 7.63
C ALA A 63 -29.67 -6.71 6.26
N THR A 64 -29.20 -6.04 5.21
CA THR A 64 -28.72 -6.72 4.00
C THR A 64 -27.31 -7.27 4.26
N SER A 65 -27.11 -8.55 3.94
CA SER A 65 -25.79 -9.21 4.04
C SER A 65 -24.77 -8.43 3.25
N PRO A 66 -23.56 -8.17 3.83
CA PRO A 66 -22.52 -7.49 3.08
C PRO A 66 -22.01 -8.41 1.98
N GLN A 67 -22.14 -8.01 0.72
CA GLN A 67 -21.44 -8.66 -0.38
C GLN A 67 -19.93 -8.51 -0.15
N GLY A 68 -19.23 -9.65 -0.02
CA GLY A 68 -17.78 -9.69 -0.01
C GLY A 68 -17.24 -9.18 -1.36
N TYR A 69 -16.09 -8.53 -1.33
CA TYR A 69 -15.33 -8.19 -2.54
C TYR A 69 -14.31 -9.31 -2.80
N ASP A 70 -14.83 -10.51 -3.15
CA ASP A 70 -14.00 -11.71 -3.24
C ASP A 70 -13.75 -12.15 -4.70
N THR A 71 -14.35 -11.47 -5.67
CA THR A 71 -14.24 -11.83 -7.08
C THR A 71 -13.38 -10.86 -7.88
N ARG A 72 -12.81 -11.35 -8.99
CA ARG A 72 -12.13 -10.50 -9.98
C ARG A 72 -13.06 -9.39 -10.51
N GLN A 73 -14.34 -9.68 -10.72
CA GLN A 73 -15.30 -8.68 -11.19
C GLN A 73 -15.49 -7.54 -10.19
N ASP A 74 -15.55 -7.85 -8.89
CA ASP A 74 -15.62 -6.83 -7.85
C ASP A 74 -14.34 -6.00 -7.80
N PHE A 75 -13.19 -6.64 -7.99
CA PHE A 75 -11.90 -5.96 -8.07
C PHE A 75 -11.87 -4.96 -9.22
N VAL A 76 -12.19 -5.39 -10.45
CA VAL A 76 -12.21 -4.51 -11.63
C VAL A 76 -13.21 -3.35 -11.44
N ARG A 77 -14.39 -3.63 -10.88
CA ARG A 77 -15.39 -2.60 -10.58
C ARG A 77 -14.89 -1.59 -9.54
N TRP A 78 -14.19 -2.07 -8.52
CA TRP A 78 -13.58 -1.22 -7.51
C TRP A 78 -12.45 -0.37 -8.10
N CYS A 79 -11.57 -0.95 -8.91
CA CYS A 79 -10.49 -0.26 -9.60
C CYS A 79 -11.01 0.90 -10.44
N ARG A 80 -12.04 0.65 -11.27
CA ARG A 80 -12.66 1.70 -12.09
C ARG A 80 -13.08 2.90 -11.24
N LYS A 81 -13.76 2.65 -10.12
CA LYS A 81 -14.18 3.72 -9.18
C LYS A 81 -13.00 4.46 -8.53
N GLN A 82 -11.86 3.81 -8.34
CA GLN A 82 -10.67 4.49 -7.82
C GLN A 82 -10.04 5.36 -8.91
N ASP A 83 -9.94 4.85 -10.12
CA ASP A 83 -9.37 5.56 -11.26
C ASP A 83 -10.23 6.78 -11.66
N GLU A 84 -11.56 6.67 -11.62
CA GLU A 84 -12.49 7.81 -11.82
C GLU A 84 -12.33 8.93 -10.77
N ARG A 85 -11.91 8.58 -9.55
CA ARG A 85 -11.74 9.55 -8.45
C ARG A 85 -10.37 10.18 -8.39
N TRP A 86 -9.41 9.59 -9.05
CA TRP A 86 -8.03 10.01 -8.99
C TRP A 86 -7.46 10.07 -10.41
N ILE A 87 -7.49 11.25 -10.98
CA ILE A 87 -6.83 11.53 -12.27
C ILE A 87 -5.33 11.64 -12.01
N LEU A 88 -4.54 10.89 -12.75
CA LEU A 88 -3.09 10.96 -12.63
C LEU A 88 -2.58 12.30 -13.17
N PRO A 89 -1.49 12.88 -12.63
CA PRO A 89 -0.93 14.12 -13.14
C PRO A 89 -0.67 14.09 -14.64
N GLU A 90 -0.22 12.95 -15.15
CA GLU A 90 0.05 12.70 -16.57
C GLU A 90 -1.24 12.64 -17.43
N GLU A 91 -2.39 12.51 -16.83
CA GLU A 91 -3.69 12.43 -17.51
C GLU A 91 -4.42 13.77 -17.61
N ASN A 92 -3.88 14.83 -17.00
CA ASN A 92 -4.52 16.15 -16.97
C ASN A 92 -4.24 17.02 -18.21
N ASN A 93 -3.33 16.61 -19.08
CA ASN A 93 -2.99 17.34 -20.30
C ASN A 93 -3.76 16.75 -21.49
N GLU A 94 -4.12 17.62 -22.45
CA GLU A 94 -4.78 17.21 -23.70
C GLU A 94 -3.78 16.99 -24.85
N ASP A 95 -2.47 16.93 -24.56
CA ASP A 95 -1.47 16.72 -25.57
C ASP A 95 -1.43 15.25 -26.08
N ASP A 96 -0.81 15.05 -27.22
CA ASP A 96 -0.76 13.73 -27.85
C ASP A 96 0.05 12.71 -27.04
N VAL A 97 1.02 13.14 -26.26
CA VAL A 97 1.81 12.28 -25.39
C VAL A 97 0.92 11.71 -24.27
N THR A 98 0.08 12.56 -23.69
CA THR A 98 -0.90 12.15 -22.67
C THR A 98 -1.94 11.18 -23.23
N LYS A 99 -2.45 11.42 -24.45
CA LYS A 99 -3.40 10.49 -25.09
C LYS A 99 -2.77 9.12 -25.37
N ILE A 100 -1.52 9.08 -25.83
CA ILE A 100 -0.76 7.83 -26.04
C ILE A 100 -0.60 7.10 -24.70
N TYR A 101 -0.21 7.81 -23.65
CA TYR A 101 -0.09 7.25 -22.30
C TYR A 101 -1.41 6.67 -21.78
N GLN A 102 -2.51 7.43 -21.88
CA GLN A 102 -3.83 6.97 -21.48
C GLN A 102 -4.26 5.70 -22.23
N SER A 103 -4.02 5.67 -23.56
CA SER A 103 -4.34 4.51 -24.38
C SER A 103 -3.50 3.28 -24.02
N GLN A 104 -2.20 3.46 -23.76
CA GLN A 104 -1.29 2.39 -23.40
C GLN A 104 -1.70 1.66 -22.12
N PHE A 105 -2.17 2.39 -21.11
CA PHE A 105 -2.52 1.84 -19.81
C PHE A 105 -4.03 1.77 -19.55
N ALA A 106 -4.86 1.97 -20.59
CA ALA A 106 -6.32 1.94 -20.47
C ALA A 106 -6.86 0.64 -19.86
N ASN A 107 -6.22 -0.49 -20.17
CA ASN A 107 -6.62 -1.80 -19.71
C ASN A 107 -5.94 -2.23 -18.39
N LEU A 108 -5.09 -1.40 -17.80
CA LEU A 108 -4.51 -1.68 -16.49
C LEU A 108 -5.53 -1.35 -15.40
N PRO A 109 -6.04 -2.33 -14.64
CA PRO A 109 -6.93 -2.03 -13.53
C PRO A 109 -6.21 -1.36 -12.38
N CYS A 110 -6.87 -0.40 -11.73
CA CYS A 110 -6.34 0.31 -10.56
C CYS A 110 -5.08 1.14 -10.82
N ARG A 111 -4.96 1.81 -11.95
CA ARG A 111 -3.81 2.69 -12.27
C ARG A 111 -3.49 3.66 -11.12
N SER A 112 -4.50 4.28 -10.55
CA SER A 112 -4.36 5.19 -9.41
C SER A 112 -3.74 4.53 -8.18
N GLU A 113 -4.04 3.26 -7.91
CA GLU A 113 -3.47 2.54 -6.76
C GLU A 113 -2.03 2.10 -7.03
N TRP A 114 -1.70 1.73 -8.28
CA TRP A 114 -0.34 1.48 -8.71
C TRP A 114 0.52 2.74 -8.58
N HIS A 115 0.02 3.87 -9.06
CA HIS A 115 0.72 5.15 -8.94
C HIS A 115 0.96 5.53 -7.48
N LYS A 116 -0.05 5.40 -6.61
CA LYS A 116 0.08 5.67 -5.17
C LYS A 116 1.10 4.75 -4.50
N TYR A 117 1.14 3.48 -4.89
CA TYR A 117 2.12 2.52 -4.39
C TYR A 117 3.53 2.99 -4.71
N ILE A 118 3.80 3.28 -5.99
CA ILE A 118 5.12 3.69 -6.47
C ILE A 118 5.53 5.03 -5.86
N THR A 119 4.64 6.02 -5.90
CA THR A 119 4.90 7.36 -5.35
C THR A 119 5.25 7.28 -3.87
N TRP A 120 4.57 6.41 -3.11
CA TRP A 120 4.87 6.23 -1.70
C TRP A 120 6.28 5.64 -1.49
N HIS A 121 6.68 4.62 -2.25
CA HIS A 121 8.01 4.04 -2.15
C HIS A 121 9.11 5.01 -2.59
N ASN A 122 8.92 5.74 -3.70
CA ASN A 122 9.83 6.79 -4.14
C ASN A 122 10.03 7.86 -3.03
N GLN A 123 8.94 8.29 -2.38
CA GLN A 123 9.00 9.28 -1.31
C GLN A 123 9.74 8.74 -0.07
N VAL A 124 9.48 7.50 0.33
CA VAL A 124 10.18 6.89 1.48
C VAL A 124 11.69 6.85 1.22
N LEU A 125 12.12 6.43 0.05
CA LEU A 125 13.53 6.39 -0.32
C LEU A 125 14.15 7.79 -0.30
N LYS A 126 13.48 8.76 -0.93
CA LYS A 126 13.91 10.15 -0.95
C LYS A 126 14.07 10.72 0.47
N VAL A 127 13.06 10.57 1.32
CA VAL A 127 13.09 11.11 2.68
C VAL A 127 14.17 10.42 3.52
N SER A 128 14.31 9.09 3.39
CA SER A 128 15.35 8.35 4.13
C SER A 128 16.76 8.83 3.79
N GLN A 129 17.01 9.16 2.52
CA GLN A 129 18.29 9.72 2.08
C GLN A 129 18.49 11.14 2.57
N GLN A 130 17.49 12.01 2.38
CA GLN A 130 17.57 13.44 2.77
C GLN A 130 17.77 13.64 4.26
N GLU A 131 17.08 12.84 5.07
CA GLU A 131 17.16 12.92 6.54
C GLU A 131 18.27 12.04 7.13
N SER A 132 19.08 11.38 6.29
CA SER A 132 20.14 10.44 6.71
C SER A 132 19.64 9.42 7.73
N LEU A 133 18.40 8.92 7.55
CA LEU A 133 17.78 7.96 8.46
C LEU A 133 18.41 6.58 8.30
N ALA A 134 18.81 5.96 9.41
CA ALA A 134 19.08 4.53 9.42
C ALA A 134 17.77 3.79 9.03
N THR A 135 17.73 3.20 7.84
CA THR A 135 16.52 2.58 7.30
C THR A 135 16.71 1.08 7.09
N MET A 136 15.86 0.29 7.74
CA MET A 136 15.75 -1.14 7.50
C MET A 136 14.70 -1.40 6.43
N ARG A 137 15.06 -2.14 5.37
CA ARG A 137 14.08 -2.64 4.40
C ARG A 137 13.50 -3.95 4.91
N LEU A 138 12.18 -4.02 4.93
CA LEU A 138 11.43 -5.18 5.40
C LEU A 138 10.45 -5.61 4.33
N TYR A 139 10.57 -6.83 3.85
CA TYR A 139 9.57 -7.43 2.96
C TYR A 139 8.45 -8.08 3.78
N TYR A 140 7.21 -7.75 3.46
CA TYR A 140 6.03 -8.31 4.14
C TYR A 140 6.01 -9.83 4.11
N GLU A 141 6.45 -10.40 3.01
CA GLU A 141 6.50 -11.84 2.76
C GLU A 141 7.54 -12.56 3.64
N SER A 142 8.52 -11.83 4.19
CA SER A 142 9.48 -12.39 5.17
C SER A 142 8.79 -12.91 6.43
N TYR A 143 7.65 -12.32 6.80
CA TYR A 143 6.83 -12.84 7.91
C TYR A 143 6.20 -14.20 7.61
N GLU A 144 5.98 -14.52 6.34
CA GLU A 144 5.41 -15.81 5.93
C GLU A 144 6.47 -16.91 5.91
N THR A 145 7.72 -16.54 5.60
CA THR A 145 8.83 -17.50 5.47
C THR A 145 9.54 -17.77 6.78
N ASP A 146 9.82 -16.73 7.57
CA ASP A 146 10.49 -16.85 8.85
C ASP A 146 10.05 -15.72 9.81
N PHE A 147 8.94 -15.96 10.46
CA PHE A 147 8.32 -15.00 11.38
C PHE A 147 9.24 -14.62 12.56
N THR A 148 9.89 -15.62 13.18
CA THR A 148 10.72 -15.41 14.36
C THR A 148 11.95 -14.58 14.02
N LYS A 149 12.69 -14.99 12.99
CA LYS A 149 13.87 -14.26 12.51
C LYS A 149 13.52 -12.83 12.11
N THR A 150 12.40 -12.65 11.39
CA THR A 150 11.97 -11.31 10.97
C THR A 150 11.68 -10.40 12.15
N ASN A 151 11.04 -10.89 13.21
CA ASN A 151 10.81 -10.12 14.42
C ASN A 151 12.12 -9.80 15.15
N ASP A 152 13.02 -10.76 15.29
CA ASP A 152 14.31 -10.56 15.96
C ASP A 152 15.14 -9.50 15.23
N GLU A 153 15.18 -9.52 13.90
CA GLU A 153 15.86 -8.51 13.08
C GLU A 153 15.28 -7.11 13.29
N ILE A 154 13.95 -6.99 13.37
CA ILE A 154 13.26 -5.72 13.63
C ILE A 154 13.60 -5.20 15.03
N LEU A 155 13.51 -6.05 16.04
CA LEU A 155 13.81 -5.67 17.43
C LEU A 155 15.27 -5.25 17.58
N ALA A 156 16.20 -6.00 17.00
CA ALA A 156 17.62 -5.66 16.99
C ALA A 156 17.88 -4.32 16.29
N PHE A 157 17.26 -4.10 15.11
CA PHE A 157 17.38 -2.84 14.39
C PHE A 157 16.84 -1.65 15.18
N LEU A 158 15.69 -1.80 15.84
CA LEU A 158 15.07 -0.76 16.64
C LEU A 158 15.72 -0.61 18.02
N LYS A 159 16.62 -1.53 18.42
CA LYS A 159 17.21 -1.63 19.77
C LYS A 159 16.13 -1.79 20.85
N LEU A 160 15.14 -2.61 20.57
CA LEU A 160 14.06 -2.92 21.49
C LEU A 160 14.23 -4.32 22.06
N VAL A 161 13.74 -4.50 23.29
CA VAL A 161 13.66 -5.81 23.96
C VAL A 161 12.18 -6.25 23.89
N PRO A 162 11.89 -7.51 23.52
CA PRO A 162 10.52 -8.01 23.51
C PRO A 162 9.94 -7.99 24.93
N VAL A 163 8.70 -7.49 25.06
CA VAL A 163 7.97 -7.45 26.35
C VAL A 163 6.97 -8.60 26.41
N TYR A 164 6.47 -9.04 25.26
CA TYR A 164 5.51 -10.13 25.11
C TYR A 164 5.88 -10.99 23.90
N ASP A 165 5.39 -12.23 23.92
CA ASP A 165 5.50 -13.11 22.77
C ASP A 165 4.78 -12.48 21.58
N PRO A 166 5.36 -12.52 20.38
CA PRO A 166 4.74 -11.94 19.20
C PRO A 166 3.49 -12.72 18.81
N ILE A 167 2.46 -12.00 18.39
CA ILE A 167 1.23 -12.62 17.86
C ILE A 167 1.59 -13.32 16.54
N PRO A 168 1.24 -14.60 16.36
CA PRO A 168 1.52 -15.33 15.14
C PRO A 168 1.01 -14.61 13.89
N PHE A 169 1.84 -14.57 12.88
CA PHE A 169 1.48 -13.98 11.60
C PHE A 169 0.52 -14.91 10.84
N SER A 170 -0.56 -14.35 10.31
CA SER A 170 -1.46 -15.07 9.41
C SER A 170 -1.12 -14.73 7.97
N PRO A 171 -0.65 -15.71 7.16
CA PRO A 171 -0.28 -15.46 5.78
C PRO A 171 -1.42 -14.85 4.97
N GLY A 172 -1.07 -14.01 4.02
CA GLY A 172 -2.00 -13.42 3.08
C GLY A 172 -2.52 -14.45 2.07
N ARG A 173 -3.65 -14.15 1.43
CA ARG A 173 -4.13 -14.92 0.27
C ARG A 173 -3.23 -14.63 -0.94
N ASN A 174 -3.09 -15.61 -1.82
CA ASN A 174 -2.56 -15.36 -3.15
C ASN A 174 -3.60 -14.57 -3.96
N TYR A 175 -3.17 -13.45 -4.55
CA TYR A 175 -4.03 -12.55 -5.31
C TYR A 175 -3.66 -12.49 -6.79
N TYR A 176 -2.81 -13.39 -7.28
CA TYR A 176 -2.40 -13.42 -8.69
C TYR A 176 -3.59 -13.63 -9.65
N ASP A 177 -4.60 -14.39 -9.23
CA ASP A 177 -5.80 -14.67 -10.03
C ASP A 177 -6.70 -13.44 -10.28
N PHE A 178 -6.43 -12.33 -9.59
CA PHE A 178 -7.13 -11.07 -9.82
C PHE A 178 -6.64 -10.34 -11.07
N TYR A 179 -5.52 -10.77 -11.66
CA TYR A 179 -4.91 -10.14 -12.82
C TYR A 179 -4.71 -11.14 -13.96
N THR A 180 -5.00 -10.71 -15.20
CA THR A 180 -4.60 -11.49 -16.38
C THR A 180 -3.09 -11.36 -16.63
N ALA A 181 -2.55 -12.19 -17.52
CA ALA A 181 -1.15 -12.09 -17.93
C ALA A 181 -0.82 -10.75 -18.58
N GLU A 182 -1.74 -10.24 -19.42
CA GLU A 182 -1.63 -8.93 -20.06
C GLU A 182 -1.63 -7.79 -19.04
N GLU A 183 -2.54 -7.85 -18.06
CA GLU A 183 -2.60 -6.85 -16.99
C GLU A 183 -1.33 -6.84 -16.13
N ARG A 184 -0.73 -8.01 -15.87
CA ARG A 184 0.56 -8.09 -15.17
C ARG A 184 1.68 -7.46 -15.99
N THR A 185 1.70 -7.69 -17.31
CA THR A 185 2.67 -7.05 -18.21
C THR A 185 2.50 -5.54 -18.24
N LEU A 186 1.27 -5.05 -18.32
CA LEU A 186 0.96 -3.62 -18.25
C LEU A 186 1.36 -3.02 -16.90
N ALA A 187 1.12 -3.72 -15.79
CA ALA A 187 1.53 -3.29 -14.46
C ALA A 187 3.05 -3.15 -14.36
N LYS A 188 3.82 -4.12 -14.88
CA LYS A 188 5.28 -4.04 -14.96
C LYS A 188 5.74 -2.79 -15.71
N GLN A 189 5.19 -2.57 -16.91
CA GLN A 189 5.53 -1.40 -17.73
C GLN A 189 5.18 -0.09 -17.03
N PHE A 190 4.00 -0.03 -16.41
CA PHE A 190 3.56 1.13 -15.64
C PHE A 190 4.50 1.43 -14.46
N VAL A 191 4.86 0.40 -13.70
CA VAL A 191 5.76 0.53 -12.56
C VAL A 191 7.15 0.98 -13.02
N MET A 192 7.70 0.37 -14.06
CA MET A 192 9.02 0.76 -14.62
C MET A 192 9.05 2.22 -15.07
N ARG A 193 7.94 2.76 -15.56
CA ARG A 193 7.85 4.16 -16.02
C ARG A 193 7.84 5.15 -14.87
N HIS A 194 7.26 4.79 -13.71
CA HIS A 194 7.03 5.73 -12.59
C HIS A 194 7.96 5.52 -11.40
N ALA A 195 8.58 4.37 -11.28
CA ALA A 195 9.54 4.08 -10.23
C ALA A 195 10.88 4.77 -10.52
N THR A 196 11.52 5.30 -9.46
CA THR A 196 12.94 5.61 -9.55
C THR A 196 13.74 4.32 -9.69
N THR A 197 14.99 4.41 -10.12
CA THR A 197 15.88 3.24 -10.22
C THR A 197 15.94 2.49 -8.90
N GLU A 198 16.14 3.20 -7.79
CA GLU A 198 16.22 2.61 -6.45
C GLU A 198 14.90 1.95 -6.03
N CYS A 199 13.76 2.54 -6.42
CA CYS A 199 12.46 1.94 -6.16
C CYS A 199 12.27 0.65 -6.98
N TRP A 200 12.64 0.69 -8.27
CA TRP A 200 12.58 -0.49 -9.11
C TRP A 200 13.45 -1.63 -8.57
N ASP A 201 14.67 -1.33 -8.13
CA ASP A 201 15.60 -2.31 -7.57
C ASP A 201 15.03 -3.08 -6.36
N ILE A 202 14.15 -2.46 -5.60
CA ILE A 202 13.54 -3.13 -4.43
C ILE A 202 12.27 -3.91 -4.74
N ILE A 203 11.63 -3.69 -5.91
CA ILE A 203 10.33 -4.32 -6.21
C ILE A 203 10.32 -5.16 -7.49
N HIS A 204 11.38 -5.11 -8.33
CA HIS A 204 11.38 -5.76 -9.64
C HIS A 204 11.14 -7.28 -9.58
N HIS A 205 11.65 -7.96 -8.54
CA HIS A 205 11.49 -9.39 -8.35
C HIS A 205 10.04 -9.86 -8.23
N TYR A 206 9.10 -8.97 -7.97
CA TYR A 206 7.66 -9.29 -7.99
C TYR A 206 7.07 -9.34 -9.41
N PHE A 207 7.84 -8.97 -10.42
CA PHE A 207 7.42 -8.91 -11.83
C PHE A 207 8.18 -9.91 -12.73
N GLU A 208 8.93 -10.83 -12.11
CA GLU A 208 9.63 -11.91 -12.78
C GLU A 208 8.75 -13.15 -13.01
#